data_af949a993106d43252255ece837856b3
#
_entry.id   af949a993106d43252255ece837856b3
#
_cell.length_a   1.000
_cell.length_b   1.000
_cell.length_c   1.000
_cell.angle_alpha   90.00
_cell.angle_beta   90.00
_cell.angle_gamma   90.00
#
_symmetry.space_group_name_H-M   'P 1'
#
loop_
_entity.id
_entity.type
_entity.pdbx_description
1 polymer ?
#
loop_
_entity_poly.entity_id
_entity_poly.type
_entity_poly.pdbx_seq_one_letter_code
_entity_poly.pdbx_strand_id
1 'polypeptide(L)'
;MKIRILFIILWCFMISNMKAGEIRPVSADSAYAIVNVSVCNMRDEGKFTSGMTTQALLGMPVKVLQYTGWYEIQTPDDYTGWVHRLVVTPMSKQRYDEWNRAEKIIVTAHYGFTYEQPNEHAQTVSDVVAGNRLKWEGSKGHFYRVSYPDGRLAYISKSIAKPETKWRSELKMDAQSIIRTAYTMIGIPYLWAGTSSKGVDCSGLVRTVLFMHDIIIPRDAS
;
A
#
# COMPACT_ATOMS: atom_id res chain seq x y z
N MET A 1 -5.11 46.99 -25.52
CA MET A 1 -4.19 46.06 -24.85
C MET A 1 -4.31 46.15 -23.32
N LYS A 2 -5.52 46.34 -22.75
CA LYS A 2 -5.73 46.47 -21.27
C LYS A 2 -6.74 45.49 -20.67
N ILE A 3 -7.34 44.59 -21.46
CA ILE A 3 -8.43 43.68 -20.97
C ILE A 3 -7.91 42.28 -20.61
N ARG A 4 -6.72 41.84 -21.05
CA ARG A 4 -6.21 40.48 -20.77
C ARG A 4 -5.56 40.29 -19.38
N ILE A 5 -5.21 41.38 -18.70
CA ILE A 5 -4.54 41.31 -17.37
C ILE A 5 -5.58 41.16 -16.26
N LEU A 6 -6.81 41.59 -16.43
CA LEU A 6 -7.86 41.53 -15.41
C LEU A 6 -8.37 40.08 -15.16
N PHE A 7 -8.36 39.20 -16.18
CA PHE A 7 -8.81 37.82 -16.05
C PHE A 7 -7.81 36.91 -15.35
N ILE A 8 -6.52 37.20 -15.41
CA ILE A 8 -5.48 36.39 -14.73
C ILE A 8 -5.47 36.67 -13.22
N ILE A 9 -5.76 37.90 -12.81
CA ILE A 9 -5.83 38.27 -11.39
C ILE A 9 -7.08 37.68 -10.71
N LEU A 10 -8.21 37.57 -11.43
CA LEU A 10 -9.44 36.98 -10.88
C LEU A 10 -9.33 35.47 -10.70
N TRP A 11 -8.49 34.76 -11.48
CA TRP A 11 -8.30 33.30 -11.35
C TRP A 11 -7.32 32.96 -10.24
N CYS A 12 -6.35 33.81 -9.92
CA CYS A 12 -5.47 33.65 -8.77
C CYS A 12 -6.19 33.84 -7.42
N PHE A 13 -7.28 34.59 -7.35
CA PHE A 13 -8.01 34.84 -6.10
C PHE A 13 -8.97 33.72 -5.72
N MET A 14 -9.30 32.78 -6.62
CA MET A 14 -10.14 31.62 -6.29
C MET A 14 -9.38 30.42 -5.69
N ILE A 15 -8.05 30.48 -5.60
CA ILE A 15 -7.23 29.38 -5.06
C ILE A 15 -6.87 29.59 -3.58
N SER A 16 -7.18 30.73 -2.98
CA SER A 16 -6.62 31.14 -1.67
C SER A 16 -7.55 31.08 -0.47
N ASN A 17 -8.47 30.11 -0.39
CA ASN A 17 -9.22 29.87 0.85
C ASN A 17 -9.36 28.38 1.19
N MET A 18 -8.32 27.59 1.01
CA MET A 18 -8.29 26.25 1.61
C MET A 18 -7.79 26.37 3.06
N LYS A 19 -8.70 26.48 4.02
CA LYS A 19 -8.38 26.29 5.43
C LYS A 19 -7.91 24.84 5.60
N ALA A 20 -6.66 24.66 6.02
CA ALA A 20 -6.17 23.37 6.47
C ALA A 20 -7.05 22.92 7.66
N GLY A 21 -7.64 21.73 7.56
CA GLY A 21 -8.44 21.15 8.65
C GLY A 21 -9.95 21.08 8.43
N GLU A 22 -10.48 21.53 7.28
CA GLU A 22 -11.91 21.37 7.01
C GLU A 22 -12.22 19.90 6.68
N ILE A 23 -13.03 19.26 7.52
CA ILE A 23 -13.53 17.89 7.28
C ILE A 23 -14.43 17.94 6.05
N ARG A 24 -14.01 17.28 4.97
CA ARG A 24 -14.82 17.10 3.77
C ARG A 24 -15.51 15.75 3.85
N PRO A 25 -16.83 15.71 3.71
CA PRO A 25 -17.52 14.44 3.57
C PRO A 25 -16.97 13.71 2.34
N VAL A 26 -16.62 12.46 2.52
CA VAL A 26 -16.15 11.59 1.44
C VAL A 26 -17.36 11.28 0.55
N SER A 27 -17.30 11.66 -0.72
CA SER A 27 -18.33 11.27 -1.69
C SER A 27 -18.31 9.75 -1.89
N ALA A 28 -19.41 9.16 -2.29
CA ALA A 28 -19.48 7.73 -2.60
C ALA A 28 -18.41 7.30 -3.61
N ASP A 29 -18.01 8.21 -4.52
CA ASP A 29 -16.96 7.99 -5.53
C ASP A 29 -15.53 8.07 -4.98
N SER A 30 -15.33 8.54 -3.76
CA SER A 30 -14.02 8.67 -3.11
C SER A 30 -13.90 7.88 -1.80
N ALA A 31 -14.92 7.08 -1.47
CA ALA A 31 -14.96 6.27 -0.25
C ALA A 31 -14.05 5.03 -0.29
N TYR A 32 -13.31 4.84 -1.38
CA TYR A 32 -12.43 3.70 -1.60
C TYR A 32 -11.06 4.15 -2.07
N ALA A 33 -10.01 3.46 -1.61
CA ALA A 33 -8.66 3.70 -2.08
C ALA A 33 -7.84 2.40 -2.06
N ILE A 34 -6.72 2.42 -2.76
CA ILE A 34 -5.71 1.35 -2.70
C ILE A 34 -4.39 1.97 -2.25
N VAL A 35 -3.69 1.30 -1.34
CA VAL A 35 -2.35 1.71 -0.89
C VAL A 35 -1.37 1.65 -2.05
N ASN A 36 -0.61 2.75 -2.25
CA ASN A 36 0.19 3.00 -3.46
C ASN A 36 1.71 3.01 -3.22
N VAL A 37 2.14 2.77 -2.00
CA VAL A 37 3.56 2.68 -1.59
C VAL A 37 3.86 1.33 -0.95
N SER A 38 5.11 0.89 -0.99
CA SER A 38 5.51 -0.43 -0.45
C SER A 38 5.05 -0.65 0.98
N VAL A 39 5.23 0.37 1.83
CA VAL A 39 4.79 0.38 3.22
C VAL A 39 4.23 1.76 3.55
N CYS A 40 2.97 1.79 3.93
CA CYS A 40 2.23 2.99 4.32
C CYS A 40 2.10 3.02 5.85
N ASN A 41 2.72 3.99 6.51
CA ASN A 41 2.57 4.19 7.94
C ASN A 41 1.21 4.84 8.25
N MET A 42 0.39 4.16 9.03
CA MET A 42 -0.85 4.68 9.58
C MET A 42 -0.57 5.34 10.94
N ARG A 43 -1.26 6.43 11.24
CA ARG A 43 -1.03 7.29 12.42
C ARG A 43 -2.32 7.54 13.18
N ASP A 44 -2.18 7.94 14.45
CA ASP A 44 -3.33 8.31 15.33
C ASP A 44 -4.02 9.58 14.85
N GLU A 45 -3.26 10.53 14.27
CA GLU A 45 -3.77 11.80 13.77
C GLU A 45 -3.17 12.14 12.40
N GLY A 46 -3.87 12.96 11.63
CA GLY A 46 -3.47 13.41 10.29
C GLY A 46 -2.30 14.40 10.30
N LYS A 47 -1.18 14.06 10.95
CA LYS A 47 0.05 14.86 10.99
C LYS A 47 1.30 13.97 11.10
N PHE A 48 2.43 14.43 10.57
CA PHE A 48 3.69 13.66 10.59
C PHE A 48 4.29 13.45 11.99
N THR A 49 3.95 14.30 12.95
CA THR A 49 4.45 14.25 14.33
C THR A 49 3.64 13.33 15.24
N SER A 50 2.50 12.81 14.80
CA SER A 50 1.70 11.88 15.60
C SER A 50 2.29 10.46 15.61
N GLY A 51 1.90 9.67 16.58
CA GLY A 51 2.33 8.29 16.75
C GLY A 51 1.99 7.43 15.53
N MET A 52 2.79 6.42 15.26
CA MET A 52 2.46 5.37 14.31
C MET A 52 1.64 4.29 15.03
N THR A 53 0.57 3.82 14.42
CA THR A 53 -0.35 2.81 14.98
C THR A 53 -0.20 1.44 14.31
N THR A 54 0.03 1.43 13.00
CA THR A 54 0.25 0.22 12.20
C THR A 54 0.80 0.58 10.83
N GLN A 55 0.96 -0.42 9.96
CA GLN A 55 1.33 -0.25 8.56
C GLN A 55 0.34 -0.97 7.64
N ALA A 56 0.03 -0.34 6.50
CA ALA A 56 -0.67 -0.96 5.38
C ALA A 56 0.31 -1.17 4.21
N LEU A 57 0.10 -2.22 3.41
CA LEU A 57 1.00 -2.63 2.36
C LEU A 57 0.48 -2.25 0.97
N LEU A 58 1.39 -2.06 0.01
CA LEU A 58 1.08 -1.80 -1.40
C LEU A 58 0.04 -2.78 -1.94
N GLY A 59 -0.98 -2.24 -2.59
CA GLY A 59 -2.05 -3.01 -3.18
C GLY A 59 -3.19 -3.36 -2.23
N MET A 60 -3.07 -3.05 -0.92
CA MET A 60 -4.12 -3.27 0.06
C MET A 60 -5.32 -2.37 -0.24
N PRO A 61 -6.53 -2.94 -0.41
CA PRO A 61 -7.75 -2.17 -0.51
C PRO A 61 -8.15 -1.59 0.84
N VAL A 62 -8.56 -0.33 0.87
CA VAL A 62 -8.98 0.38 2.10
C VAL A 62 -10.25 1.19 1.85
N LYS A 63 -11.03 1.40 2.91
CA LYS A 63 -12.13 2.38 2.89
C LYS A 63 -11.59 3.72 3.35
N VAL A 64 -12.09 4.79 2.76
CA VAL A 64 -11.80 6.17 3.18
C VAL A 64 -12.96 6.65 4.03
N LEU A 65 -12.70 7.00 5.28
CA LEU A 65 -13.72 7.43 6.25
C LEU A 65 -13.89 8.96 6.19
N GLN A 66 -12.76 9.70 6.13
CA GLN A 66 -12.78 11.16 6.03
C GLN A 66 -11.49 11.72 5.42
N TYR A 67 -11.52 13.01 5.05
CA TYR A 67 -10.40 13.74 4.47
C TYR A 67 -10.26 15.15 5.07
N THR A 68 -9.06 15.46 5.55
CA THR A 68 -8.69 16.76 6.13
C THR A 68 -7.36 17.31 5.58
N GLY A 69 -6.94 16.85 4.38
CA GLY A 69 -5.57 16.95 3.87
C GLY A 69 -4.78 15.67 4.09
N TRP A 70 -5.20 14.86 5.05
CA TRP A 70 -4.88 13.46 5.27
C TRP A 70 -6.15 12.63 5.10
N TYR A 71 -6.02 11.36 4.78
CA TYR A 71 -7.12 10.41 4.77
C TYR A 71 -7.14 9.64 6.07
N GLU A 72 -8.29 9.57 6.74
CA GLU A 72 -8.56 8.49 7.68
C GLU A 72 -9.05 7.29 6.89
N ILE A 73 -8.38 6.16 7.05
CA ILE A 73 -8.69 4.93 6.32
C ILE A 73 -9.03 3.79 7.28
N GLN A 74 -9.81 2.83 6.77
CA GLN A 74 -10.07 1.55 7.43
C GLN A 74 -9.49 0.42 6.57
N THR A 75 -8.64 -0.39 7.16
CA THR A 75 -8.06 -1.60 6.55
C THR A 75 -9.07 -2.76 6.55
N PRO A 76 -8.83 -3.86 5.78
CA PRO A 76 -9.75 -5.00 5.71
C PRO A 76 -9.97 -5.73 7.05
N ASP A 77 -9.09 -5.58 8.02
CA ASP A 77 -9.19 -6.09 9.40
C ASP A 77 -9.79 -5.06 10.36
N ASP A 78 -10.54 -4.10 9.82
CA ASP A 78 -11.28 -3.04 10.52
C ASP A 78 -10.42 -2.08 11.35
N TYR A 79 -9.08 -2.09 11.19
CA TYR A 79 -8.21 -1.15 11.86
C TYR A 79 -8.28 0.22 11.19
N THR A 80 -8.38 1.30 11.98
CA THR A 80 -8.46 2.67 11.47
C THR A 80 -7.20 3.47 11.77
N GLY A 81 -6.91 4.45 10.94
CA GLY A 81 -5.80 5.37 11.16
C GLY A 81 -5.62 6.34 10.00
N TRP A 82 -4.79 7.35 10.24
CA TRP A 82 -4.54 8.44 9.31
C TRP A 82 -3.34 8.17 8.43
N VAL A 83 -3.48 8.46 7.14
CA VAL A 83 -2.41 8.34 6.15
C VAL A 83 -2.29 9.62 5.33
N HIS A 84 -1.07 9.93 4.92
CA HIS A 84 -0.84 11.07 4.04
C HIS A 84 -1.48 10.82 2.66
N ARG A 85 -2.07 11.86 2.07
CA ARG A 85 -2.81 11.77 0.79
C ARG A 85 -2.03 11.17 -0.39
N LEU A 86 -0.71 11.20 -0.37
CA LEU A 86 0.15 10.69 -1.45
C LEU A 86 0.43 9.18 -1.37
N VAL A 87 0.05 8.50 -0.28
CA VAL A 87 0.37 7.08 -0.09
C VAL A 87 -0.79 6.14 -0.45
N VAL A 88 -1.92 6.70 -0.83
CA VAL A 88 -3.09 5.96 -1.32
C VAL A 88 -3.60 6.56 -2.64
N THR A 89 -4.20 5.73 -3.47
CA THR A 89 -4.87 6.15 -4.70
C THR A 89 -6.38 6.04 -4.50
N PRO A 90 -7.11 7.16 -4.33
CA PRO A 90 -8.58 7.14 -4.27
C PRO A 90 -9.17 6.61 -5.57
N MET A 91 -10.27 5.87 -5.47
CA MET A 91 -10.94 5.23 -6.60
C MET A 91 -12.44 5.29 -6.47
N SER A 92 -13.14 5.32 -7.61
CA SER A 92 -14.56 4.99 -7.65
C SER A 92 -14.80 3.53 -7.22
N LYS A 93 -16.01 3.23 -6.73
CA LYS A 93 -16.40 1.86 -6.36
C LYS A 93 -16.13 0.85 -7.48
N GLN A 94 -16.42 1.24 -8.73
CA GLN A 94 -16.18 0.39 -9.89
C GLN A 94 -14.69 0.02 -10.03
N ARG A 95 -13.77 1.00 -10.03
CA ARG A 95 -12.32 0.76 -10.14
C ARG A 95 -11.78 -0.03 -8.96
N TYR A 96 -12.29 0.23 -7.76
CA TYR A 96 -11.95 -0.54 -6.55
C TYR A 96 -12.35 -2.01 -6.70
N ASP A 97 -13.55 -2.30 -7.21
CA ASP A 97 -14.01 -3.67 -7.45
C ASP A 97 -13.22 -4.34 -8.57
N GLU A 98 -12.88 -3.60 -9.63
CA GLU A 98 -12.00 -4.07 -10.70
C GLU A 98 -10.61 -4.43 -10.17
N TRP A 99 -10.04 -3.57 -9.30
CA TRP A 99 -8.78 -3.86 -8.63
C TRP A 99 -8.86 -5.15 -7.80
N ASN A 100 -9.90 -5.30 -6.99
CA ASN A 100 -10.04 -6.47 -6.11
C ASN A 100 -10.22 -7.77 -6.89
N ARG A 101 -10.91 -7.76 -8.03
CA ARG A 101 -11.12 -8.93 -8.89
C ARG A 101 -9.93 -9.26 -9.78
N ALA A 102 -9.07 -8.29 -10.06
CA ALA A 102 -7.91 -8.50 -10.93
C ALA A 102 -6.94 -9.50 -10.31
N GLU A 103 -6.32 -10.33 -11.14
CA GLU A 103 -5.24 -11.21 -10.70
C GLU A 103 -4.02 -10.40 -10.26
N LYS A 104 -3.36 -10.83 -9.19
CA LYS A 104 -2.25 -10.13 -8.57
C LYS A 104 -0.96 -10.94 -8.66
N ILE A 105 0.13 -10.20 -8.71
CA ILE A 105 1.47 -10.68 -8.35
C ILE A 105 1.71 -10.28 -6.90
N ILE A 106 2.01 -11.25 -6.05
CA ILE A 106 2.42 -11.04 -4.66
C ILE A 106 3.94 -11.12 -4.52
N VAL A 107 4.50 -10.18 -3.78
CA VAL A 107 5.93 -10.18 -3.43
C VAL A 107 6.16 -11.15 -2.28
N THR A 108 7.13 -12.05 -2.44
CA THR A 108 7.48 -13.08 -1.46
C THR A 108 8.84 -12.86 -0.82
N ALA A 109 9.72 -12.04 -1.42
CA ALA A 109 10.98 -11.63 -0.82
C ALA A 109 10.77 -10.54 0.22
N HIS A 110 11.61 -10.50 1.26
CA HIS A 110 11.55 -9.46 2.29
C HIS A 110 11.72 -8.06 1.73
N TYR A 111 12.55 -7.90 0.69
CA TYR A 111 12.83 -6.63 0.05
C TYR A 111 13.21 -6.83 -1.41
N GLY A 112 12.85 -5.89 -2.26
CA GLY A 112 13.23 -5.86 -3.68
C GLY A 112 12.76 -4.58 -4.36
N PHE A 113 12.83 -4.59 -5.70
CA PHE A 113 12.46 -3.45 -6.54
C PHE A 113 11.59 -3.86 -7.71
N THR A 114 10.84 -2.91 -8.22
CA THR A 114 10.24 -2.95 -9.56
C THR A 114 11.00 -1.99 -10.47
N TYR A 115 11.00 -2.27 -11.77
CA TYR A 115 11.82 -1.59 -12.76
C TYR A 115 10.97 -1.09 -13.94
N GLU A 116 11.42 -0.05 -14.63
CA GLU A 116 10.75 0.47 -15.85
C GLU A 116 10.84 -0.52 -17.03
N GLN A 117 11.85 -1.39 -17.04
CA GLN A 117 12.07 -2.39 -18.06
C GLN A 117 12.32 -3.77 -17.42
N PRO A 118 12.15 -4.89 -18.16
CA PRO A 118 12.39 -6.24 -17.64
C PRO A 118 13.90 -6.55 -17.50
N ASN A 119 14.57 -5.74 -16.70
CA ASN A 119 16.01 -5.79 -16.44
C ASN A 119 16.29 -5.19 -15.06
N GLU A 120 17.03 -5.90 -14.21
CA GLU A 120 17.38 -5.46 -12.85
C GLU A 120 18.37 -4.29 -12.81
N HIS A 121 19.00 -3.95 -13.94
CA HIS A 121 19.85 -2.76 -14.09
C HIS A 121 19.10 -1.52 -14.64
N ALA A 122 17.79 -1.67 -14.95
CA ALA A 122 16.98 -0.55 -15.40
C ALA A 122 16.63 0.40 -14.24
N GLN A 123 16.12 1.58 -14.58
CA GLN A 123 15.62 2.53 -13.58
C GLN A 123 14.55 1.87 -12.71
N THR A 124 14.69 2.01 -11.40
CA THR A 124 13.69 1.54 -10.43
C THR A 124 12.45 2.43 -10.46
N VAL A 125 11.28 1.80 -10.39
CA VAL A 125 9.99 2.49 -10.23
C VAL A 125 9.65 2.66 -8.75
N SER A 126 9.84 1.61 -7.96
CA SER A 126 9.63 1.62 -6.50
C SER A 126 10.32 0.43 -5.86
N ASP A 127 10.56 0.54 -4.56
CA ASP A 127 10.84 -0.61 -3.72
C ASP A 127 9.55 -1.43 -3.46
N VAL A 128 9.73 -2.68 -3.06
CA VAL A 128 8.65 -3.59 -2.65
C VAL A 128 9.09 -4.46 -1.48
N VAL A 129 8.13 -4.92 -0.70
CA VAL A 129 8.33 -5.81 0.45
C VAL A 129 7.39 -7.01 0.39
N ALA A 130 7.69 -8.05 1.19
CA ALA A 130 6.84 -9.22 1.33
C ALA A 130 5.38 -8.83 1.60
N GLY A 131 4.45 -9.45 0.88
CA GLY A 131 3.02 -9.17 0.97
C GLY A 131 2.51 -8.03 0.10
N ASN A 132 3.37 -7.25 -0.56
CA ASN A 132 2.94 -6.29 -1.55
C ASN A 132 2.23 -6.98 -2.72
N ARG A 133 1.16 -6.37 -3.21
CA ARG A 133 0.34 -6.88 -4.30
C ARG A 133 0.25 -5.87 -5.43
N LEU A 134 0.51 -6.31 -6.65
CA LEU A 134 0.42 -5.52 -7.87
C LEU A 134 -0.47 -6.25 -8.87
N LYS A 135 -1.23 -5.50 -9.67
CA LYS A 135 -2.06 -6.12 -10.70
C LYS A 135 -1.17 -6.74 -11.78
N TRP A 136 -1.46 -7.99 -12.14
CA TRP A 136 -0.72 -8.69 -13.20
C TRP A 136 -1.19 -8.27 -14.58
N GLU A 137 -0.26 -7.81 -15.41
CA GLU A 137 -0.50 -7.33 -16.78
C GLU A 137 0.18 -8.24 -17.83
N GLY A 138 0.84 -9.32 -17.41
CA GLY A 138 1.53 -10.25 -18.29
C GLY A 138 2.95 -10.60 -17.84
N SER A 139 3.73 -11.17 -18.74
CA SER A 139 5.11 -11.59 -18.44
C SER A 139 6.03 -11.28 -19.62
N LYS A 140 7.31 -10.99 -19.31
CA LYS A 140 8.38 -10.85 -20.29
C LYS A 140 9.67 -11.47 -19.75
N GLY A 141 10.08 -12.62 -20.32
CA GLY A 141 11.25 -13.36 -19.84
C GLY A 141 11.12 -13.75 -18.37
N HIS A 142 12.09 -13.35 -17.58
CA HIS A 142 12.15 -13.61 -16.13
C HIS A 142 11.40 -12.56 -15.28
N PHE A 143 10.57 -11.74 -15.88
CA PHE A 143 9.80 -10.70 -15.20
C PHE A 143 8.30 -10.86 -15.39
N TYR A 144 7.53 -10.45 -14.38
CA TYR A 144 6.13 -10.11 -14.53
C TYR A 144 6.01 -8.63 -14.88
N ARG A 145 5.12 -8.30 -15.82
CA ARG A 145 4.65 -6.95 -16.07
C ARG A 145 3.48 -6.69 -15.13
N VAL A 146 3.54 -5.59 -14.39
CA VAL A 146 2.57 -5.25 -13.35
C VAL A 146 2.13 -3.80 -13.46
N SER A 147 0.95 -3.48 -12.92
CA SER A 147 0.49 -2.10 -12.75
C SER A 147 0.24 -1.78 -11.28
N TYR A 148 0.58 -0.55 -10.94
CA TYR A 148 0.32 0.07 -9.65
C TYR A 148 -1.12 0.61 -9.58
N PRO A 149 -1.66 0.90 -8.36
CA PRO A 149 -2.99 1.50 -8.21
C PRO A 149 -3.16 2.83 -8.94
N ASP A 150 -2.09 3.61 -9.07
CA ASP A 150 -2.05 4.91 -9.76
C ASP A 150 -1.87 4.81 -11.28
N GLY A 151 -1.75 3.59 -11.83
CA GLY A 151 -1.60 3.32 -13.25
C GLY A 151 -0.16 3.23 -13.75
N ARG A 152 0.85 3.48 -12.92
CA ARG A 152 2.25 3.23 -13.30
C ARG A 152 2.43 1.77 -13.68
N LEU A 153 3.16 1.53 -14.77
CA LEU A 153 3.55 0.19 -15.20
C LEU A 153 5.00 -0.09 -14.75
N ALA A 154 5.25 -1.34 -14.39
CA ALA A 154 6.59 -1.79 -14.00
C ALA A 154 6.80 -3.27 -14.29
N TYR A 155 8.04 -3.70 -14.09
CA TYR A 155 8.45 -5.10 -14.17
C TYR A 155 9.02 -5.53 -12.82
N ILE A 156 8.64 -6.73 -12.37
CA ILE A 156 9.16 -7.35 -11.15
C ILE A 156 9.74 -8.73 -11.46
N SER A 157 10.90 -9.03 -10.88
CA SER A 157 11.58 -10.32 -11.11
C SER A 157 10.74 -11.48 -10.54
N LYS A 158 10.67 -12.56 -11.32
CA LYS A 158 10.02 -13.82 -10.89
C LYS A 158 10.74 -14.51 -9.72
N SER A 159 11.98 -14.09 -9.43
CA SER A 159 12.75 -14.59 -8.28
C SER A 159 12.22 -14.10 -6.93
N ILE A 160 11.56 -12.93 -6.90
CA ILE A 160 11.08 -12.27 -5.68
C ILE A 160 9.56 -12.17 -5.56
N ALA A 161 8.83 -12.62 -6.58
CA ALA A 161 7.38 -12.51 -6.63
C ALA A 161 6.77 -13.66 -7.43
N LYS A 162 5.49 -13.92 -7.24
CA LYS A 162 4.73 -14.94 -7.99
C LYS A 162 3.25 -14.57 -8.10
N PRO A 163 2.48 -15.18 -9.02
CA PRO A 163 1.03 -15.06 -9.05
C PRO A 163 0.43 -15.42 -7.68
N GLU A 164 -0.49 -14.59 -7.18
CA GLU A 164 -1.08 -14.75 -5.85
C GLU A 164 -1.83 -16.09 -5.73
N THR A 165 -2.51 -16.51 -6.79
CA THR A 165 -3.19 -17.82 -6.85
C THR A 165 -2.20 -18.98 -6.69
N LYS A 166 -1.04 -18.90 -7.34
CA LYS A 166 0.02 -19.90 -7.20
C LYS A 166 0.61 -19.85 -5.79
N TRP A 167 0.89 -18.66 -5.25
CA TRP A 167 1.39 -18.50 -3.88
C TRP A 167 0.47 -19.18 -2.88
N ARG A 168 -0.85 -18.93 -2.94
CA ARG A 168 -1.83 -19.56 -2.05
C ARG A 168 -1.85 -21.08 -2.15
N SER A 169 -1.74 -21.63 -3.37
CA SER A 169 -1.73 -23.08 -3.57
C SER A 169 -0.47 -23.79 -3.05
N GLU A 170 0.63 -23.05 -2.87
CA GLU A 170 1.90 -23.56 -2.37
C GLU A 170 2.08 -23.37 -0.85
N LEU A 171 1.17 -22.64 -0.19
CA LEU A 171 1.26 -22.40 1.26
C LEU A 171 1.12 -23.69 2.06
N LYS A 172 1.99 -23.80 3.05
CA LYS A 172 1.92 -24.86 4.06
C LYS A 172 1.46 -24.23 5.37
N MET A 173 0.37 -24.76 5.92
CA MET A 173 -0.29 -24.24 7.12
C MET A 173 0.12 -25.00 8.38
N ASP A 174 1.23 -25.74 8.33
CA ASP A 174 1.78 -26.45 9.48
C ASP A 174 2.67 -25.54 10.36
N ALA A 175 2.74 -25.86 11.64
CA ALA A 175 3.50 -25.09 12.64
C ALA A 175 4.98 -24.93 12.26
N GLN A 176 5.59 -25.97 11.67
CA GLN A 176 7.00 -25.92 11.26
C GLN A 176 7.23 -24.92 10.14
N SER A 177 6.30 -24.81 9.18
CA SER A 177 6.39 -23.83 8.09
C SER A 177 6.25 -22.39 8.61
N ILE A 178 5.33 -22.16 9.55
CA ILE A 178 5.15 -20.87 10.22
C ILE A 178 6.42 -20.50 11.01
N ILE A 179 6.98 -21.43 11.77
CA ILE A 179 8.22 -21.21 12.53
C ILE A 179 9.39 -20.90 11.57
N ARG A 180 9.53 -21.63 10.45
CA ARG A 180 10.57 -21.33 9.46
C ARG A 180 10.43 -19.92 8.90
N THR A 181 9.21 -19.47 8.62
CA THR A 181 8.95 -18.10 8.18
C THR A 181 9.37 -17.09 9.27
N ALA A 182 9.06 -17.36 10.55
CA ALA A 182 9.52 -16.51 11.65
C ALA A 182 11.05 -16.40 11.70
N TYR A 183 11.78 -17.50 11.50
CA TYR A 183 13.24 -17.49 11.44
C TYR A 183 13.79 -16.62 10.31
N THR A 184 13.10 -16.49 9.18
CA THR A 184 13.52 -15.60 8.11
C THR A 184 13.44 -14.12 8.48
N MET A 185 12.69 -13.79 9.54
CA MET A 185 12.57 -12.41 10.05
C MET A 185 13.70 -12.01 11.00
N ILE A 186 14.63 -12.91 11.35
CA ILE A 186 15.80 -12.61 12.19
C ILE A 186 16.65 -11.55 11.48
N GLY A 187 17.02 -10.48 12.22
CA GLY A 187 17.78 -9.34 11.69
C GLY A 187 16.92 -8.18 11.21
N ILE A 188 15.59 -8.35 11.11
CA ILE A 188 14.70 -7.22 10.84
C ILE A 188 14.65 -6.32 12.09
N PRO A 189 14.83 -4.99 11.94
CA PRO A 189 14.89 -4.10 13.08
C PRO A 189 13.56 -3.98 13.81
N TYR A 190 13.63 -3.70 15.12
CA TYR A 190 12.45 -3.33 15.89
C TYR A 190 11.96 -1.96 15.43
N LEU A 191 10.69 -1.88 15.11
CA LEU A 191 9.99 -0.63 14.79
C LEU A 191 8.65 -0.62 15.51
N TRP A 192 8.42 0.35 16.41
CA TRP A 192 7.11 0.52 17.06
C TRP A 192 6.00 0.61 16.01
N ALA A 193 4.93 -0.15 16.20
CA ALA A 193 3.81 -0.27 15.26
C ALA A 193 4.17 -0.83 13.86
N GLY A 194 5.38 -1.34 13.66
CA GLY A 194 5.82 -1.95 12.39
C GLY A 194 5.17 -3.31 12.15
N THR A 195 4.73 -3.54 10.91
CA THR A 195 4.11 -4.80 10.45
C THR A 195 4.60 -5.17 9.05
N SER A 196 5.87 -4.93 8.76
CA SER A 196 6.50 -5.23 7.47
C SER A 196 7.95 -5.67 7.64
N SER A 197 8.53 -6.21 6.57
CA SER A 197 9.97 -6.56 6.57
C SER A 197 10.93 -5.35 6.65
N LYS A 198 10.42 -4.12 6.69
CA LYS A 198 11.24 -2.93 7.01
C LYS A 198 11.39 -2.67 8.51
N GLY A 199 10.59 -3.32 9.33
CA GLY A 199 10.62 -3.23 10.79
C GLY A 199 9.34 -3.77 11.38
N VAL A 200 9.44 -4.43 12.53
CA VAL A 200 8.31 -5.03 13.25
C VAL A 200 8.39 -4.72 14.73
N ASP A 201 7.24 -4.60 15.40
CA ASP A 201 7.15 -4.73 16.85
C ASP A 201 6.79 -6.19 17.24
N CYS A 202 6.54 -6.45 18.51
CA CYS A 202 6.29 -7.81 19.00
C CYS A 202 5.05 -8.46 18.35
N SER A 203 3.90 -7.78 18.35
CA SER A 203 2.67 -8.28 17.70
C SER A 203 2.75 -8.18 16.16
N GLY A 204 3.44 -7.18 15.63
CA GLY A 204 3.71 -7.00 14.21
C GLY A 204 4.55 -8.13 13.61
N LEU A 205 5.52 -8.68 14.36
CA LEU A 205 6.26 -9.87 13.93
C LEU A 205 5.31 -11.06 13.73
N VAL A 206 4.48 -11.36 14.74
CA VAL A 206 3.52 -12.47 14.67
C VAL A 206 2.55 -12.27 13.50
N ARG A 207 2.00 -11.05 13.38
CA ARG A 207 1.09 -10.68 12.30
C ARG A 207 1.74 -10.84 10.93
N THR A 208 2.97 -10.34 10.73
CA THR A 208 3.69 -10.44 9.46
C THR A 208 3.96 -11.88 9.07
N VAL A 209 4.41 -12.71 10.01
CA VAL A 209 4.66 -14.14 9.78
C VAL A 209 3.36 -14.85 9.38
N LEU A 210 2.27 -14.64 10.10
CA LEU A 210 0.98 -15.27 9.79
C LEU A 210 0.40 -14.75 8.46
N PHE A 211 0.56 -13.45 8.18
CA PHE A 211 0.17 -12.86 6.88
C PHE A 211 0.90 -13.51 5.70
N MET A 212 2.18 -13.89 5.87
CA MET A 212 2.93 -14.63 4.84
C MET A 212 2.40 -16.07 4.63
N HIS A 213 1.48 -16.53 5.49
CA HIS A 213 0.73 -17.77 5.37
C HIS A 213 -0.76 -17.54 5.06
N ASP A 214 -1.14 -16.32 4.56
CA ASP A 214 -2.53 -15.93 4.26
C ASP A 214 -3.46 -15.96 5.48
N ILE A 215 -2.91 -15.84 6.67
CA ILE A 215 -3.65 -15.77 7.95
C ILE A 215 -3.67 -14.31 8.40
N ILE A 216 -4.87 -13.73 8.49
CA ILE A 216 -5.08 -12.37 8.97
C ILE A 216 -5.54 -12.43 10.42
N ILE A 217 -4.79 -11.78 11.30
CA ILE A 217 -5.14 -11.61 12.72
C ILE A 217 -5.32 -10.13 13.04
N PRO A 218 -6.05 -9.77 14.09
CA PRO A 218 -6.15 -8.40 14.58
C PRO A 218 -4.77 -7.77 14.81
N ARG A 219 -4.69 -6.43 14.72
CA ARG A 219 -3.42 -5.70 14.90
C ARG A 219 -2.94 -5.77 16.34
N ASP A 220 -3.83 -5.56 17.27
CA ASP A 220 -3.52 -5.46 18.68
C ASP A 220 -3.75 -6.79 19.38
N ALA A 221 -2.81 -7.16 20.23
CA ALA A 221 -2.98 -8.29 21.13
C ALA A 221 -3.96 -7.87 22.24
N SER A 222 -5.12 -8.50 22.29
CA SER A 222 -6.12 -8.36 23.34
C SER A 222 -6.03 -9.52 24.32
#